data_11fbe37ba7837d28d6886658de0ef666
#
_entry.id   11fbe37ba7837d28d6886658de0ef666
#
_cell.length_a   1.000
_cell.length_b   1.000
_cell.length_c   1.000
_cell.angle_alpha   90.00
_cell.angle_beta   90.00
_cell.angle_gamma   90.00
#
_symmetry.space_group_name_H-M   'P 1'
#
loop_
_entity.id
_entity.type
_entity.pdbx_description
1 polymer ?
#
loop_
_entity_poly.entity_id
_entity_poly.type
_entity_poly.pdbx_seq_one_letter_code
_entity_poly.pdbx_strand_id
1 'polypeptide(L)'
;MIEEKQKCSLLTEKILSAMREDGYSYSLTDRSLNYIYRSLNKYCEQNYSGYYSCDVGAEFLEKNRSRDLCEPQWSNYVNGIIRLNNALEGNLHWHYEKEPLKYAASCFDSIVADYEEYLFETGKTKRDVRARVRSVSRFLKLAEDSGLSDISALNVKILYKGFEAATDKAGFRKCIGAFIRYAVKYKLISEDISACIPPVTRHKPIPTVYSPEEVEAILKAADKGKNAKRNFCITLIAARLGLRACDIANITFYDIHRDMKVIALQQKKTSEYLILPLLDEIEKAIDDYVENERPASNLHYVFLSGHKFQIKNIQPPNIYTIVSRIIDNSGVDSSNKKRGPHALRSSLASQLLCEGNNYSVIQKVLGHSSSETAKHYVKIEVSRLRSCALEVQGFSAKVKKLLKGAQL
;
A
#
# COMPACT_ATOMS: atom_id res chain seq x y z
N MET A 1 -46.92 -2.35 12.11
CA MET A 1 -45.79 -2.56 13.03
C MET A 1 -45.44 -1.20 13.62
N ILE A 2 -45.50 -1.06 14.93
CA ILE A 2 -45.14 0.19 15.63
C ILE A 2 -43.63 0.28 15.54
N GLU A 3 -43.09 1.20 14.72
CA GLU A 3 -41.65 1.50 14.73
C GLU A 3 -41.24 1.93 16.13
N GLU A 4 -40.44 1.14 16.80
CA GLU A 4 -39.87 1.51 18.11
C GLU A 4 -38.90 2.68 17.91
N LYS A 5 -39.39 3.88 18.18
CA LYS A 5 -38.56 5.08 18.20
C LYS A 5 -37.65 5.04 19.41
N GLN A 6 -36.35 4.94 19.19
CA GLN A 6 -35.35 5.02 20.25
C GLN A 6 -34.66 6.39 20.28
N LYS A 7 -34.19 6.83 21.45
CA LYS A 7 -33.38 8.06 21.54
C LYS A 7 -32.11 7.91 20.73
N CYS A 8 -31.89 8.80 19.79
CA CYS A 8 -30.74 8.77 18.88
C CYS A 8 -29.39 8.75 19.61
N SER A 9 -29.26 9.57 20.67
CA SER A 9 -28.04 9.65 21.47
C SER A 9 -27.68 8.33 22.14
N LEU A 10 -28.70 7.64 22.72
CA LEU A 10 -28.48 6.36 23.38
C LEU A 10 -28.13 5.26 22.36
N LEU A 11 -28.78 5.26 21.21
CA LEU A 11 -28.53 4.29 20.14
C LEU A 11 -27.12 4.44 19.56
N THR A 12 -26.71 5.67 19.27
CA THR A 12 -25.34 5.95 18.74
C THR A 12 -24.24 5.57 19.73
N GLU A 13 -24.47 5.77 21.03
CA GLU A 13 -23.52 5.38 22.07
C GLU A 13 -23.37 3.86 22.20
N LYS A 14 -24.49 3.12 22.18
CA LYS A 14 -24.50 1.66 22.17
C LYS A 14 -23.74 1.10 20.97
N ILE A 15 -23.94 1.64 19.77
CA ILE A 15 -23.25 1.20 18.55
C ILE A 15 -21.75 1.46 18.66
N LEU A 16 -21.34 2.65 19.10
CA LEU A 16 -19.92 2.95 19.26
C LEU A 16 -19.23 2.06 20.29
N SER A 17 -19.94 1.67 21.36
CA SER A 17 -19.45 0.71 22.36
C SER A 17 -19.28 -0.67 21.74
N ALA A 18 -20.32 -1.21 21.10
CA ALA A 18 -20.28 -2.52 20.44
C ALA A 18 -19.17 -2.58 19.38
N MET A 19 -18.99 -1.54 18.59
CA MET A 19 -17.92 -1.47 17.60
C MET A 19 -16.51 -1.48 18.22
N ARG A 20 -16.33 -0.89 19.40
CA ARG A 20 -15.07 -0.96 20.14
C ARG A 20 -14.79 -2.37 20.63
N GLU A 21 -15.81 -3.05 21.15
CA GLU A 21 -15.76 -4.47 21.58
C GLU A 21 -15.41 -5.38 20.40
N ASP A 22 -16.00 -5.14 19.22
CA ASP A 22 -15.72 -5.84 17.97
C ASP A 22 -14.33 -5.53 17.35
N GLY A 23 -13.54 -4.65 17.99
CA GLY A 23 -12.19 -4.34 17.55
C GLY A 23 -12.07 -3.37 16.36
N TYR A 24 -13.11 -2.58 16.06
CA TYR A 24 -13.01 -1.53 15.03
C TYR A 24 -11.99 -0.45 15.40
N SER A 25 -11.34 0.13 14.39
CA SER A 25 -10.30 1.12 14.63
C SER A 25 -10.84 2.41 15.25
N TYR A 26 -10.07 3.01 16.17
CA TYR A 26 -10.35 4.32 16.76
C TYR A 26 -10.62 5.41 15.70
N SER A 27 -9.93 5.37 14.59
CA SER A 27 -10.14 6.34 13.50
C SER A 27 -11.54 6.26 12.90
N LEU A 28 -12.12 5.06 12.84
CA LEU A 28 -13.49 4.87 12.35
C LEU A 28 -14.52 5.22 13.44
N THR A 29 -14.37 4.67 14.64
CA THR A 29 -15.36 4.81 15.73
C THR A 29 -15.37 6.21 16.30
N ASP A 30 -14.24 6.69 16.79
CA ASP A 30 -14.17 7.90 17.61
C ASP A 30 -13.91 9.19 16.81
N ARG A 31 -13.40 9.08 15.58
CA ARG A 31 -13.24 10.24 14.70
C ARG A 31 -14.35 10.35 13.67
N SER A 32 -14.46 9.34 12.80
CA SER A 32 -15.37 9.43 11.64
C SER A 32 -16.83 9.27 12.05
N LEU A 33 -17.19 8.14 12.69
CA LEU A 33 -18.58 7.87 13.05
C LEU A 33 -19.05 8.75 14.19
N ASN A 34 -18.25 9.00 15.20
CA ASN A 34 -18.65 9.88 16.31
C ASN A 34 -18.93 11.30 15.83
N TYR A 35 -18.16 11.81 14.85
CA TYR A 35 -18.47 13.12 14.23
C TYR A 35 -19.83 13.09 13.51
N ILE A 36 -20.09 12.03 12.73
CA ILE A 36 -21.35 11.85 12.01
C ILE A 36 -22.52 11.73 13.00
N TYR A 37 -22.38 10.92 14.04
CA TYR A 37 -23.41 10.70 15.05
C TYR A 37 -23.70 11.92 15.90
N ARG A 38 -22.70 12.74 16.22
CA ARG A 38 -22.93 14.05 16.86
C ARG A 38 -23.78 14.98 16.00
N SER A 39 -23.50 15.00 14.69
CA SER A 39 -24.27 15.80 13.73
C SER A 39 -25.70 15.27 13.61
N LEU A 40 -25.86 13.93 13.58
CA LEU A 40 -27.18 13.29 13.53
C LEU A 40 -27.97 13.50 14.82
N ASN A 41 -27.36 13.35 16.00
CA ASN A 41 -28.00 13.60 17.28
C ASN A 41 -28.57 15.03 17.35
N LYS A 42 -27.76 16.02 16.95
CA LYS A 42 -28.23 17.41 16.87
C LYS A 42 -29.40 17.58 15.88
N TYR A 43 -29.36 16.89 14.76
CA TYR A 43 -30.44 16.88 13.78
C TYR A 43 -31.72 16.27 14.34
N CYS A 44 -31.62 15.13 15.04
CA CYS A 44 -32.76 14.49 15.71
C CYS A 44 -33.34 15.37 16.82
N GLU A 45 -32.52 16.02 17.64
CA GLU A 45 -32.97 16.93 18.69
C GLU A 45 -33.75 18.09 18.11
N GLN A 46 -33.27 18.70 17.03
CA GLN A 46 -33.88 19.87 16.40
C GLN A 46 -35.20 19.59 15.68
N ASN A 47 -35.36 18.39 15.08
CA ASN A 47 -36.48 18.11 14.16
C ASN A 47 -37.39 16.97 14.65
N TYR A 48 -36.90 16.08 15.54
CA TYR A 48 -37.60 14.85 15.92
C TYR A 48 -37.56 14.55 17.42
N SER A 49 -37.47 15.61 18.26
CA SER A 49 -37.47 15.52 19.72
C SER A 49 -36.42 14.55 20.27
N GLY A 50 -35.30 14.35 19.54
CA GLY A 50 -34.21 13.46 19.90
C GLY A 50 -34.42 11.98 19.55
N TYR A 51 -35.50 11.62 18.85
CA TYR A 51 -35.79 10.24 18.46
C TYR A 51 -35.28 9.94 17.03
N TYR A 52 -34.85 8.68 16.84
CA TYR A 52 -34.38 8.15 15.58
C TYR A 52 -35.35 7.13 14.99
N SER A 53 -35.53 7.16 13.69
CA SER A 53 -36.17 6.13 12.86
C SER A 53 -35.40 5.97 11.54
N CYS A 54 -35.70 4.92 10.77
CA CYS A 54 -35.08 4.72 9.46
C CYS A 54 -35.32 5.89 8.50
N ASP A 55 -36.50 6.49 8.53
CA ASP A 55 -36.85 7.64 7.70
C ASP A 55 -36.01 8.87 8.07
N VAL A 56 -35.81 9.13 9.37
CA VAL A 56 -34.94 10.21 9.85
C VAL A 56 -33.50 10.00 9.37
N GLY A 57 -33.03 8.76 9.34
CA GLY A 57 -31.72 8.40 8.79
C GLY A 57 -31.61 8.68 7.30
N ALA A 58 -32.65 8.35 6.52
CA ALA A 58 -32.70 8.63 5.09
C ALA A 58 -32.70 10.13 4.79
N GLU A 59 -33.52 10.92 5.50
CA GLU A 59 -33.56 12.36 5.37
C GLU A 59 -32.24 13.04 5.74
N PHE A 60 -31.59 12.53 6.80
CA PHE A 60 -30.27 13.03 7.19
C PHE A 60 -29.22 12.79 6.10
N LEU A 61 -29.26 11.64 5.43
CA LEU A 61 -28.38 11.35 4.29
C LEU A 61 -28.67 12.30 3.12
N GLU A 62 -29.94 12.49 2.75
CA GLU A 62 -30.31 13.38 1.64
C GLU A 62 -29.87 14.81 1.91
N LYS A 63 -30.10 15.33 3.12
CA LYS A 63 -29.63 16.66 3.55
C LYS A 63 -28.10 16.84 3.44
N ASN A 64 -27.32 15.78 3.64
CA ASN A 64 -25.87 15.83 3.58
C ASN A 64 -25.29 15.46 2.21
N ARG A 65 -26.13 15.06 1.25
CA ARG A 65 -25.70 14.66 -0.09
C ARG A 65 -25.10 15.79 -0.92
N SER A 66 -25.56 17.02 -0.68
CA SER A 66 -25.05 18.24 -1.34
C SER A 66 -23.69 18.71 -0.82
N ARG A 67 -23.14 18.08 0.25
CA ARG A 67 -21.81 18.39 0.73
C ARG A 67 -20.78 17.82 -0.23
N ASP A 68 -19.72 18.57 -0.50
CA ASP A 68 -18.57 18.14 -1.32
C ASP A 68 -17.72 17.15 -0.51
N LEU A 69 -18.24 15.93 -0.31
CA LEU A 69 -17.59 14.86 0.40
C LEU A 69 -16.94 13.89 -0.60
N CYS A 70 -15.68 13.54 -0.37
CA CYS A 70 -15.07 12.46 -1.16
C CYS A 70 -15.77 11.12 -0.89
N GLU A 71 -15.71 10.21 -1.86
CA GLU A 71 -16.42 8.92 -1.82
C GLU A 71 -16.21 8.11 -0.52
N PRO A 72 -14.98 8.02 0.06
CA PRO A 72 -14.79 7.35 1.34
C PRO A 72 -15.49 8.02 2.53
N GLN A 73 -15.61 9.35 2.51
CA GLN A 73 -16.34 10.10 3.54
C GLN A 73 -17.83 9.84 3.44
N TRP A 74 -18.38 9.91 2.22
CA TRP A 74 -19.77 9.59 1.97
C TRP A 74 -20.14 8.17 2.38
N SER A 75 -19.29 7.19 2.06
CA SER A 75 -19.45 5.80 2.49
C SER A 75 -19.55 5.66 4.02
N ASN A 76 -18.80 6.48 4.80
CA ASN A 76 -18.93 6.46 6.26
C ASN A 76 -20.29 7.00 6.74
N TYR A 77 -20.87 8.00 6.08
CA TYR A 77 -22.23 8.47 6.38
C TYR A 77 -23.25 7.37 6.14
N VAL A 78 -23.22 6.77 4.95
CA VAL A 78 -24.14 5.68 4.58
C VAL A 78 -24.01 4.49 5.53
N ASN A 79 -22.80 4.01 5.77
CA ASN A 79 -22.55 2.88 6.68
C ASN A 79 -22.93 3.21 8.13
N GLY A 80 -22.77 4.46 8.56
CA GLY A 80 -23.21 4.92 9.88
C GLY A 80 -24.72 4.81 10.06
N ILE A 81 -25.48 5.21 9.04
CA ILE A 81 -26.97 5.11 9.05
C ILE A 81 -27.42 3.64 8.95
N ILE A 82 -26.80 2.83 8.09
CA ILE A 82 -27.11 1.39 8.00
C ILE A 82 -26.91 0.70 9.36
N ARG A 83 -25.86 1.03 10.10
CA ARG A 83 -25.64 0.49 11.46
C ARG A 83 -26.75 0.89 12.44
N LEU A 84 -27.22 2.13 12.36
CA LEU A 84 -28.32 2.57 13.19
C LEU A 84 -29.61 1.84 12.87
N ASN A 85 -29.92 1.63 11.60
CA ASN A 85 -31.09 0.87 11.18
C ASN A 85 -31.02 -0.60 11.66
N ASN A 86 -29.88 -1.27 11.52
CA ASN A 86 -29.69 -2.61 12.06
C ASN A 86 -29.78 -2.66 13.59
N ALA A 87 -29.31 -1.63 14.28
CA ALA A 87 -29.39 -1.55 15.74
C ALA A 87 -30.84 -1.37 16.23
N LEU A 88 -31.70 -0.68 15.48
CA LEU A 88 -33.15 -0.64 15.75
C LEU A 88 -33.80 -2.02 15.69
N GLU A 89 -33.31 -2.89 14.79
CA GLU A 89 -33.75 -4.28 14.64
C GLU A 89 -33.08 -5.22 15.68
N GLY A 90 -32.31 -4.68 16.62
CA GLY A 90 -31.64 -5.45 17.69
C GLY A 90 -30.25 -5.97 17.31
N ASN A 91 -29.74 -5.72 16.11
CA ASN A 91 -28.42 -6.15 15.67
C ASN A 91 -27.35 -5.06 15.90
N LEU A 92 -26.82 -4.99 17.11
CA LEU A 92 -25.77 -4.03 17.50
C LEU A 92 -24.38 -4.39 16.93
N HIS A 93 -24.10 -5.67 16.70
CA HIS A 93 -22.85 -6.20 16.22
C HIS A 93 -22.85 -6.40 14.69
N TRP A 94 -23.64 -5.59 13.98
CA TRP A 94 -23.68 -5.64 12.53
C TRP A 94 -22.30 -5.34 11.93
N HIS A 95 -21.78 -6.29 11.20
CA HIS A 95 -20.57 -6.13 10.40
C HIS A 95 -20.95 -5.82 8.97
N TYR A 96 -20.33 -4.79 8.40
CA TYR A 96 -20.36 -4.61 6.96
C TYR A 96 -19.65 -5.81 6.32
N GLU A 97 -20.39 -6.81 5.95
CA GLU A 97 -19.92 -7.79 5.00
C GLU A 97 -19.70 -7.03 3.70
N LYS A 98 -18.42 -6.75 3.40
CA LYS A 98 -18.09 -6.41 2.03
C LYS A 98 -18.58 -7.59 1.22
N GLU A 99 -19.66 -7.38 0.46
CA GLU A 99 -20.02 -8.36 -0.57
C GLU A 99 -18.74 -8.78 -1.25
N PRO A 100 -18.48 -10.09 -1.40
CA PRO A 100 -17.34 -10.54 -2.18
C PRO A 100 -17.45 -9.78 -3.49
N LEU A 101 -16.40 -9.04 -3.83
CA LEU A 101 -16.40 -8.15 -4.99
C LEU A 101 -16.69 -9.03 -6.22
N LYS A 102 -17.95 -9.20 -6.56
CA LYS A 102 -18.37 -9.85 -7.79
C LYS A 102 -17.97 -8.94 -8.94
N TYR A 103 -16.79 -9.18 -9.47
CA TYR A 103 -16.27 -8.42 -10.61
C TYR A 103 -16.55 -9.09 -11.93
N ALA A 104 -16.87 -10.40 -11.90
CA ALA A 104 -17.20 -11.17 -13.08
C ALA A 104 -18.71 -11.22 -13.31
N ALA A 105 -19.09 -11.54 -14.52
CA ALA A 105 -20.45 -11.87 -14.83
C ALA A 105 -20.85 -13.24 -14.21
N SER A 106 -22.11 -13.42 -13.89
CA SER A 106 -22.62 -14.61 -13.20
C SER A 106 -22.26 -15.94 -13.86
N CYS A 107 -22.15 -15.99 -15.19
CA CYS A 107 -21.75 -17.19 -15.93
C CYS A 107 -20.29 -17.63 -15.67
N PHE A 108 -19.43 -16.75 -15.15
CA PHE A 108 -18.02 -17.03 -14.85
C PHE A 108 -17.67 -16.97 -13.36
N ASP A 109 -18.64 -16.69 -12.47
CA ASP A 109 -18.39 -16.54 -11.04
C ASP A 109 -17.80 -17.80 -10.40
N SER A 110 -18.25 -19.01 -10.82
CA SER A 110 -17.67 -20.28 -10.35
C SER A 110 -16.20 -20.43 -10.76
N ILE A 111 -15.87 -20.13 -12.01
CA ILE A 111 -14.49 -20.21 -12.51
C ILE A 111 -13.57 -19.22 -11.78
N VAL A 112 -14.10 -18.04 -11.45
CA VAL A 112 -13.33 -17.04 -10.67
C VAL A 112 -13.11 -17.51 -9.25
N ALA A 113 -14.09 -18.15 -8.61
CA ALA A 113 -13.97 -18.71 -7.27
C ALA A 113 -12.94 -19.85 -7.22
N ASP A 114 -13.01 -20.79 -8.16
CA ASP A 114 -12.05 -21.90 -8.28
C ASP A 114 -10.62 -21.38 -8.53
N TYR A 115 -10.48 -20.32 -9.34
CA TYR A 115 -9.17 -19.68 -9.56
C TYR A 115 -8.65 -18.96 -8.32
N GLU A 116 -9.53 -18.35 -7.52
CA GLU A 116 -9.16 -17.71 -6.25
C GLU A 116 -8.59 -18.75 -5.27
N GLU A 117 -9.28 -19.91 -5.13
CA GLU A 117 -8.83 -21.01 -4.29
C GLU A 117 -7.48 -21.57 -4.75
N TYR A 118 -7.32 -21.84 -6.03
CA TYR A 118 -6.05 -22.25 -6.63
C TYR A 118 -4.90 -21.27 -6.32
N LEU A 119 -5.18 -19.97 -6.35
CA LEU A 119 -4.15 -18.97 -6.02
C LEU A 119 -3.73 -19.03 -4.55
N PHE A 120 -4.66 -19.30 -3.63
CA PHE A 120 -4.35 -19.49 -2.21
C PHE A 120 -3.53 -20.76 -2.00
N GLU A 121 -3.89 -21.87 -2.62
CA GLU A 121 -3.14 -23.15 -2.57
C GLU A 121 -1.69 -22.98 -3.08
N THR A 122 -1.48 -22.14 -4.08
CA THR A 122 -0.13 -21.82 -4.60
C THR A 122 0.66 -20.86 -3.73
N GLY A 123 0.20 -20.56 -2.51
CA GLY A 123 0.90 -19.74 -1.52
C GLY A 123 0.93 -18.23 -1.85
N LYS A 124 0.01 -17.74 -2.67
CA LYS A 124 -0.08 -16.30 -2.95
C LYS A 124 -0.65 -15.55 -1.75
N THR A 125 -0.14 -14.33 -1.54
CA THR A 125 -0.67 -13.48 -0.47
C THR A 125 -2.09 -13.02 -0.79
N LYS A 126 -2.93 -12.82 0.24
CA LYS A 126 -4.30 -12.31 0.11
C LYS A 126 -4.40 -11.04 -0.76
N ARG A 127 -3.39 -10.19 -0.71
CA ARG A 127 -3.31 -8.97 -1.54
C ARG A 127 -3.07 -9.30 -3.03
N ASP A 128 -2.16 -10.23 -3.32
CA ASP A 128 -1.85 -10.65 -4.70
C ASP A 128 -3.04 -11.41 -5.31
N VAL A 129 -3.67 -12.30 -4.53
CA VAL A 129 -4.90 -13.01 -4.93
C VAL A 129 -5.98 -12.01 -5.32
N ARG A 130 -6.32 -11.06 -4.45
CA ARG A 130 -7.33 -10.03 -4.73
C ARG A 130 -7.03 -9.22 -6.00
N ALA A 131 -5.76 -8.86 -6.21
CA ALA A 131 -5.37 -8.10 -7.40
C ALA A 131 -5.54 -8.93 -8.69
N ARG A 132 -5.19 -10.22 -8.67
CA ARG A 132 -5.34 -11.14 -9.79
C ARG A 132 -6.80 -11.45 -10.09
N VAL A 133 -7.56 -11.82 -9.08
CA VAL A 133 -9.01 -12.08 -9.20
C VAL A 133 -9.73 -10.87 -9.78
N ARG A 134 -9.44 -9.66 -9.28
CA ARG A 134 -10.00 -8.42 -9.83
C ARG A 134 -9.69 -8.23 -11.32
N SER A 135 -8.46 -8.52 -11.73
CA SER A 135 -8.05 -8.38 -13.13
C SER A 135 -8.78 -9.41 -14.01
N VAL A 136 -8.88 -10.65 -13.56
CA VAL A 136 -9.57 -11.74 -14.27
C VAL A 136 -11.07 -11.46 -14.36
N SER A 137 -11.72 -11.08 -13.27
CA SER A 137 -13.15 -10.76 -13.25
C SER A 137 -13.51 -9.63 -14.22
N ARG A 138 -12.69 -8.56 -14.27
CA ARG A 138 -12.89 -7.47 -15.22
C ARG A 138 -12.75 -7.93 -16.67
N PHE A 139 -11.79 -8.80 -16.92
CA PHE A 139 -11.58 -9.36 -18.25
C PHE A 139 -12.75 -10.27 -18.67
N LEU A 140 -13.20 -11.17 -17.78
CA LEU A 140 -14.33 -12.07 -18.05
C LEU A 140 -15.65 -11.30 -18.24
N LYS A 141 -15.86 -10.22 -17.48
CA LYS A 141 -17.00 -9.32 -17.71
C LYS A 141 -16.97 -8.69 -19.10
N LEU A 142 -15.82 -8.18 -19.54
CA LEU A 142 -15.66 -7.65 -20.89
C LEU A 142 -15.85 -8.75 -21.95
N ALA A 143 -15.41 -9.97 -21.69
CA ALA A 143 -15.58 -11.11 -22.58
C ALA A 143 -17.07 -11.48 -22.72
N GLU A 144 -17.82 -11.53 -21.61
CA GLU A 144 -19.27 -11.74 -21.61
C GLU A 144 -20.00 -10.65 -22.37
N ASP A 145 -19.68 -9.37 -22.10
CA ASP A 145 -20.24 -8.21 -22.83
C ASP A 145 -19.90 -8.25 -24.33
N SER A 146 -18.90 -9.05 -24.71
CA SER A 146 -18.51 -9.31 -26.12
C SER A 146 -19.14 -10.58 -26.70
N GLY A 147 -20.06 -11.21 -25.98
CA GLY A 147 -20.83 -12.40 -26.42
C GLY A 147 -20.21 -13.75 -26.02
N LEU A 148 -19.21 -13.78 -25.14
CA LEU A 148 -18.67 -15.03 -24.60
C LEU A 148 -19.62 -15.58 -23.52
N SER A 149 -20.26 -16.73 -23.78
CA SER A 149 -21.13 -17.43 -22.82
C SER A 149 -20.48 -18.69 -22.23
N ASP A 150 -19.45 -19.22 -22.87
CA ASP A 150 -18.67 -20.37 -22.42
C ASP A 150 -17.19 -20.06 -22.52
N ILE A 151 -16.44 -20.33 -21.45
CA ILE A 151 -15.00 -20.09 -21.37
C ILE A 151 -14.21 -20.88 -22.42
N SER A 152 -14.69 -22.05 -22.82
CA SER A 152 -14.07 -22.88 -23.85
C SER A 152 -13.98 -22.21 -25.22
N ALA A 153 -14.87 -21.24 -25.47
CA ALA A 153 -14.91 -20.44 -26.70
C ALA A 153 -13.99 -19.19 -26.64
N LEU A 154 -13.23 -19.03 -25.54
CA LEU A 154 -12.28 -17.91 -25.40
C LEU A 154 -11.24 -17.97 -26.53
N ASN A 155 -11.11 -16.86 -27.26
CA ASN A 155 -10.24 -16.77 -28.41
C ASN A 155 -9.34 -15.52 -28.37
N VAL A 156 -8.38 -15.47 -29.30
CA VAL A 156 -7.40 -14.38 -29.40
C VAL A 156 -8.05 -13.02 -29.63
N LYS A 157 -9.18 -12.95 -30.34
CA LYS A 157 -9.90 -11.68 -30.61
C LYS A 157 -10.43 -11.05 -29.34
N ILE A 158 -11.07 -11.86 -28.47
CA ILE A 158 -11.58 -11.41 -27.16
C ILE A 158 -10.41 -11.04 -26.25
N LEU A 159 -9.34 -11.85 -26.25
CA LEU A 159 -8.13 -11.58 -25.48
C LEU A 159 -7.49 -10.25 -25.86
N TYR A 160 -7.39 -9.97 -27.15
CA TYR A 160 -6.84 -8.70 -27.65
C TYR A 160 -7.72 -7.51 -27.29
N LYS A 161 -9.06 -7.65 -27.40
CA LYS A 161 -10.01 -6.62 -26.96
C LYS A 161 -9.84 -6.28 -25.46
N GLY A 162 -9.64 -7.31 -24.61
CA GLY A 162 -9.34 -7.12 -23.20
C GLY A 162 -8.01 -6.42 -22.95
N PHE A 163 -6.98 -6.77 -23.74
CA PHE A 163 -5.67 -6.11 -23.66
C PHE A 163 -5.75 -4.63 -24.06
N GLU A 164 -6.48 -4.29 -25.12
CA GLU A 164 -6.67 -2.89 -25.57
C GLU A 164 -7.40 -2.05 -24.51
N ALA A 165 -8.42 -2.60 -23.87
CA ALA A 165 -9.20 -1.94 -22.82
C ALA A 165 -8.42 -1.79 -21.49
N ALA A 166 -7.34 -2.54 -21.30
CA ALA A 166 -6.59 -2.52 -20.05
C ALA A 166 -5.75 -1.24 -19.88
N THR A 167 -5.91 -0.52 -18.78
CA THR A 167 -5.09 0.64 -18.41
C THR A 167 -3.65 0.24 -18.02
N ASP A 168 -3.47 -0.87 -17.28
CA ASP A 168 -2.16 -1.49 -17.02
C ASP A 168 -1.97 -2.72 -17.90
N LYS A 169 -1.49 -2.51 -19.12
CA LYS A 169 -1.25 -3.58 -20.10
C LYS A 169 -0.26 -4.64 -19.61
N ALA A 170 0.76 -4.25 -18.85
CA ALA A 170 1.73 -5.20 -18.28
C ALA A 170 1.14 -6.02 -17.11
N GLY A 171 0.31 -5.40 -16.30
CA GLY A 171 -0.48 -6.11 -15.28
C GLY A 171 -1.47 -7.06 -15.89
N PHE A 172 -2.19 -6.65 -16.94
CA PHE A 172 -3.08 -7.50 -17.72
C PHE A 172 -2.35 -8.74 -18.23
N ARG A 173 -1.24 -8.56 -18.98
CA ARG A 173 -0.43 -9.67 -19.49
C ARG A 173 -0.04 -10.66 -18.39
N LYS A 174 0.42 -10.15 -17.24
CA LYS A 174 0.81 -10.98 -16.10
C LYS A 174 -0.37 -11.76 -15.52
N CYS A 175 -1.51 -11.09 -15.27
CA CYS A 175 -2.65 -11.69 -14.59
C CYS A 175 -3.44 -12.61 -15.52
N ILE A 176 -3.77 -12.15 -16.73
CA ILE A 176 -4.59 -12.90 -17.67
C ILE A 176 -3.78 -14.05 -18.28
N GLY A 177 -2.49 -13.85 -18.59
CA GLY A 177 -1.63 -14.94 -19.02
C GLY A 177 -1.49 -16.05 -17.97
N ALA A 178 -1.47 -15.71 -16.67
CA ALA A 178 -1.49 -16.72 -15.62
C ALA A 178 -2.84 -17.44 -15.51
N PHE A 179 -3.94 -16.72 -15.69
CA PHE A 179 -5.29 -17.29 -15.71
C PHE A 179 -5.50 -18.24 -16.90
N ILE A 180 -5.06 -17.87 -18.10
CA ILE A 180 -5.14 -18.73 -19.30
C ILE A 180 -4.41 -20.05 -19.05
N ARG A 181 -3.18 -20.01 -18.53
CA ARG A 181 -2.43 -21.24 -18.19
C ARG A 181 -3.11 -22.09 -17.12
N TYR A 182 -3.76 -21.46 -16.13
CA TYR A 182 -4.63 -22.15 -15.19
C TYR A 182 -5.81 -22.82 -15.92
N ALA A 183 -6.51 -22.10 -16.78
CA ALA A 183 -7.66 -22.63 -17.53
C ALA A 183 -7.28 -23.78 -18.45
N VAL A 184 -6.10 -23.76 -19.08
CA VAL A 184 -5.56 -24.91 -19.84
C VAL A 184 -5.26 -26.10 -18.93
N LYS A 185 -4.59 -25.86 -17.80
CA LYS A 185 -4.26 -26.89 -16.81
C LYS A 185 -5.48 -27.66 -16.33
N TYR A 186 -6.58 -26.95 -16.12
CA TYR A 186 -7.86 -27.54 -15.67
C TYR A 186 -8.81 -27.86 -16.82
N LYS A 187 -8.33 -27.87 -18.06
CA LYS A 187 -9.10 -28.22 -19.29
C LYS A 187 -10.34 -27.37 -19.53
N LEU A 188 -10.37 -26.16 -19.02
CA LEU A 188 -11.44 -25.20 -19.28
C LEU A 188 -11.34 -24.59 -20.69
N ILE A 189 -10.12 -24.49 -21.22
CA ILE A 189 -9.82 -24.11 -22.61
C ILE A 189 -8.82 -25.11 -23.19
N SER A 190 -8.90 -25.33 -24.51
CA SER A 190 -8.11 -26.36 -25.20
C SER A 190 -6.66 -25.92 -25.45
N GLU A 191 -6.41 -24.64 -25.68
CA GLU A 191 -5.10 -24.12 -26.12
C GLU A 191 -4.59 -22.98 -25.23
N ASP A 192 -3.27 -22.93 -25.05
CA ASP A 192 -2.60 -21.80 -24.36
C ASP A 192 -2.40 -20.62 -25.31
N ILE A 193 -3.39 -19.75 -25.37
CA ILE A 193 -3.33 -18.49 -26.12
C ILE A 193 -2.63 -17.35 -25.35
N SER A 194 -2.03 -17.61 -24.19
CA SER A 194 -1.37 -16.56 -23.38
C SER A 194 -0.17 -15.90 -24.09
N ALA A 195 0.47 -16.63 -25.02
CA ALA A 195 1.57 -16.13 -25.84
C ALA A 195 1.10 -15.04 -26.83
N CYS A 196 -0.20 -15.06 -27.23
CA CYS A 196 -0.79 -14.06 -28.11
C CYS A 196 -0.98 -12.68 -27.46
N ILE A 197 -0.85 -12.57 -26.11
CA ILE A 197 -0.89 -11.26 -25.44
C ILE A 197 0.37 -10.47 -25.82
N PRO A 198 0.24 -9.27 -26.41
CA PRO A 198 1.37 -8.49 -26.89
C PRO A 198 2.42 -8.25 -25.80
N PRO A 199 3.71 -8.29 -26.13
CA PRO A 199 4.76 -7.95 -25.18
C PRO A 199 4.66 -6.46 -24.81
N VAL A 200 4.81 -6.18 -23.52
CA VAL A 200 4.77 -4.82 -22.99
C VAL A 200 6.14 -4.45 -22.43
N THR A 201 6.82 -3.54 -23.12
CA THR A 201 8.07 -2.98 -22.62
C THR A 201 7.76 -1.92 -21.57
N ARG A 202 8.10 -2.20 -20.32
CA ARG A 202 8.05 -1.16 -19.26
C ARG A 202 9.33 -0.35 -19.33
N HIS A 203 9.25 0.89 -19.76
CA HIS A 203 10.31 1.85 -19.46
C HIS A 203 10.43 1.99 -17.95
N LYS A 204 11.52 1.44 -17.41
CA LYS A 204 11.85 1.66 -16.00
C LYS A 204 12.58 2.99 -15.93
N PRO A 205 11.96 4.05 -15.39
CA PRO A 205 12.64 5.34 -15.26
C PRO A 205 13.87 5.17 -14.37
N ILE A 206 14.86 6.03 -14.59
CA ILE A 206 16.03 6.11 -13.71
C ILE A 206 15.51 6.43 -12.30
N PRO A 207 15.90 5.68 -11.27
CA PRO A 207 15.48 5.99 -9.91
C PRO A 207 15.95 7.41 -9.56
N THR A 208 15.05 8.24 -9.12
CA THR A 208 15.38 9.53 -8.54
C THR A 208 15.84 9.33 -7.11
N VAL A 209 16.97 9.95 -6.74
CA VAL A 209 17.60 9.80 -5.44
C VAL A 209 17.76 11.17 -4.76
N TYR A 210 17.86 11.13 -3.45
CA TYR A 210 18.18 12.29 -2.63
C TYR A 210 19.69 12.34 -2.39
N SER A 211 20.29 13.54 -2.42
CA SER A 211 21.69 13.72 -2.08
C SER A 211 21.91 13.51 -0.56
N PRO A 212 23.16 13.31 -0.10
CA PRO A 212 23.44 13.23 1.34
C PRO A 212 22.90 14.43 2.13
N GLU A 213 23.05 15.65 1.59
CA GLU A 213 22.57 16.90 2.21
C GLU A 213 21.04 16.95 2.28
N GLU A 214 20.36 16.48 1.24
CA GLU A 214 18.90 16.37 1.21
C GLU A 214 18.40 15.33 2.22
N VAL A 215 19.11 14.20 2.38
CA VAL A 215 18.79 13.18 3.39
C VAL A 215 18.94 13.76 4.79
N GLU A 216 19.99 14.53 5.08
CA GLU A 216 20.16 15.20 6.37
C GLU A 216 19.06 16.25 6.63
N ALA A 217 18.63 16.99 5.61
CA ALA A 217 17.50 17.92 5.74
C ALA A 217 16.17 17.17 6.05
N ILE A 218 15.95 16.01 5.42
CA ILE A 218 14.81 15.14 5.69
C ILE A 218 14.85 14.62 7.14
N LEU A 219 16.00 14.18 7.62
CA LEU A 219 16.18 13.70 9.00
C LEU A 219 15.92 14.83 10.02
N LYS A 220 16.41 16.03 9.79
CA LYS A 220 16.11 17.20 10.63
C LYS A 220 14.63 17.56 10.67
N ALA A 221 13.91 17.36 9.57
CA ALA A 221 12.47 17.57 9.53
C ALA A 221 11.68 16.48 10.25
N ALA A 222 12.23 15.26 10.35
CA ALA A 222 11.60 14.14 11.02
C ALA A 222 11.48 14.30 12.53
N ASP A 223 12.38 15.06 13.14
CA ASP A 223 12.44 15.32 14.59
C ASP A 223 11.50 16.47 15.02
N LYS A 224 10.42 16.69 14.29
CA LYS A 224 9.48 17.78 14.58
C LYS A 224 8.03 17.27 14.63
N GLY A 225 7.24 17.87 15.53
CA GLY A 225 5.80 17.67 15.59
C GLY A 225 5.37 16.45 16.42
N LYS A 226 4.15 15.99 16.17
CA LYS A 226 3.57 14.87 16.91
C LYS A 226 4.23 13.55 16.54
N ASN A 227 4.58 12.74 17.55
CA ASN A 227 5.31 11.48 17.42
C ASN A 227 6.69 11.68 16.73
N ALA A 228 7.39 12.76 17.09
CA ALA A 228 8.65 13.15 16.50
C ALA A 228 9.73 12.08 16.67
N LYS A 229 9.90 11.55 17.87
CA LYS A 229 10.91 10.54 18.18
C LYS A 229 10.71 9.24 17.39
N ARG A 230 9.47 8.74 17.34
CA ARG A 230 9.12 7.58 16.51
C ARG A 230 9.40 7.84 15.04
N ASN A 231 8.94 8.98 14.55
CA ASN A 231 9.03 9.34 13.13
C ASN A 231 10.47 9.54 12.71
N PHE A 232 11.28 10.18 13.56
CA PHE A 232 12.73 10.33 13.37
C PHE A 232 13.42 8.96 13.31
N CYS A 233 13.19 8.09 14.30
CA CYS A 233 13.79 6.75 14.36
C CYS A 233 13.43 5.92 13.11
N ILE A 234 12.15 5.90 12.69
CA ILE A 234 11.71 5.23 11.46
C ILE A 234 12.44 5.77 10.22
N THR A 235 12.54 7.09 10.11
CA THR A 235 13.16 7.74 8.95
C THR A 235 14.67 7.50 8.93
N LEU A 236 15.31 7.53 10.10
CA LEU A 236 16.74 7.25 10.26
C LEU A 236 17.06 5.81 9.84
N ILE A 237 16.30 4.82 10.32
CA ILE A 237 16.47 3.43 9.91
C ILE A 237 16.28 3.26 8.40
N ALA A 238 15.28 3.93 7.81
CA ALA A 238 15.05 3.88 6.38
C ALA A 238 16.21 4.51 5.58
N ALA A 239 16.80 5.59 6.08
CA ALA A 239 17.89 6.33 5.42
C ALA A 239 19.24 5.63 5.58
N ARG A 240 19.59 5.15 6.78
CA ARG A 240 20.91 4.60 7.11
C ARG A 240 21.04 3.09 6.81
N LEU A 241 19.97 2.34 7.02
CA LEU A 241 19.98 0.88 6.79
C LEU A 241 19.22 0.48 5.52
N GLY A 242 18.48 1.39 4.93
CA GLY A 242 17.72 1.12 3.70
C GLY A 242 16.66 0.03 3.86
N LEU A 243 16.17 -0.24 5.06
CA LEU A 243 15.14 -1.26 5.30
C LEU A 243 13.83 -0.94 4.59
N ARG A 244 13.13 -1.98 4.15
CA ARG A 244 11.78 -1.81 3.56
C ARG A 244 10.76 -1.46 4.62
N ALA A 245 9.71 -0.75 4.25
CA ALA A 245 8.63 -0.38 5.19
C ALA A 245 8.01 -1.58 5.92
N CYS A 246 7.90 -2.74 5.26
CA CYS A 246 7.42 -3.96 5.90
C CYS A 246 8.40 -4.51 6.93
N ASP A 247 9.70 -4.38 6.69
CA ASP A 247 10.72 -4.87 7.61
C ASP A 247 10.82 -3.92 8.82
N ILE A 248 10.84 -2.60 8.61
CA ILE A 248 10.78 -1.59 9.69
C ILE A 248 9.54 -1.79 10.58
N ALA A 249 8.36 -2.03 9.97
CA ALA A 249 7.13 -2.24 10.73
C ALA A 249 7.17 -3.47 11.64
N ASN A 250 7.98 -4.45 11.29
CA ASN A 250 8.05 -5.73 11.99
C ASN A 250 9.31 -5.90 12.86
N ILE A 251 10.15 -4.86 13.00
CA ILE A 251 11.29 -4.90 13.93
C ILE A 251 10.77 -5.13 15.34
N THR A 252 11.32 -6.12 16.01
CA THR A 252 11.07 -6.44 17.41
C THR A 252 12.29 -6.13 18.27
N PHE A 253 12.12 -6.08 19.59
CA PHE A 253 13.26 -5.96 20.50
C PHE A 253 14.21 -7.17 20.45
N TYR A 254 13.73 -8.33 20.01
CA TYR A 254 14.54 -9.55 19.82
C TYR A 254 15.47 -9.46 18.61
N ASP A 255 15.17 -8.59 17.65
CA ASP A 255 16.01 -8.39 16.47
C ASP A 255 17.21 -7.45 16.76
N ILE A 256 17.23 -6.79 17.92
CA ILE A 256 18.24 -5.79 18.30
C ILE A 256 19.22 -6.41 19.29
N HIS A 257 20.40 -6.77 18.81
CA HIS A 257 21.48 -7.37 19.60
C HIS A 257 22.50 -6.30 19.97
N ARG A 258 22.31 -5.67 21.14
CA ARG A 258 23.12 -4.53 21.59
C ARG A 258 24.57 -4.88 21.91
N ASP A 259 24.75 -6.06 22.48
CA ASP A 259 26.07 -6.64 22.82
C ASP A 259 26.92 -6.87 21.57
N MET A 260 26.31 -7.31 20.48
CA MET A 260 26.98 -7.53 19.19
C MET A 260 26.93 -6.31 18.26
N LYS A 261 26.23 -5.22 18.67
CA LYS A 261 26.00 -4.05 17.83
C LYS A 261 25.42 -4.38 16.45
N VAL A 262 24.41 -5.27 16.39
CA VAL A 262 23.73 -5.64 15.14
C VAL A 262 22.21 -5.65 15.30
N ILE A 263 21.54 -5.42 14.17
CA ILE A 263 20.12 -5.69 13.96
C ILE A 263 20.04 -6.90 13.04
N ALA A 264 19.43 -7.99 13.50
CA ALA A 264 19.32 -9.25 12.78
C ALA A 264 17.85 -9.62 12.61
N LEU A 265 17.34 -9.60 11.37
CA LEU A 265 15.93 -9.83 11.07
C LEU A 265 15.71 -10.68 9.83
N GLN A 266 14.59 -11.40 9.78
CA GLN A 266 14.13 -12.06 8.56
C GLN A 266 13.24 -11.14 7.76
N GLN A 267 13.63 -10.82 6.52
CA GLN A 267 12.86 -9.95 5.64
C GLN A 267 11.51 -10.55 5.26
N LYS A 268 10.41 -9.82 5.46
CA LYS A 268 9.04 -10.29 5.17
C LYS A 268 8.77 -10.57 3.69
N LYS A 269 9.46 -9.90 2.78
CA LYS A 269 9.21 -10.02 1.33
C LYS A 269 10.01 -11.12 0.66
N THR A 270 11.23 -11.36 1.11
CA THR A 270 12.18 -12.29 0.46
C THR A 270 12.48 -13.52 1.32
N SER A 271 12.06 -13.50 2.59
CA SER A 271 12.39 -14.49 3.62
C SER A 271 13.90 -14.62 3.88
N GLU A 272 14.72 -13.73 3.32
CA GLU A 272 16.15 -13.69 3.53
C GLU A 272 16.47 -13.18 4.94
N TYR A 273 17.50 -13.80 5.56
CA TYR A 273 18.02 -13.35 6.84
C TYR A 273 19.02 -12.20 6.61
N LEU A 274 18.81 -11.10 7.29
CA LEU A 274 19.59 -9.87 7.12
C LEU A 274 20.20 -9.46 8.44
N ILE A 275 21.53 -9.28 8.44
CA ILE A 275 22.28 -8.75 9.57
C ILE A 275 22.86 -7.41 9.16
N LEU A 276 22.54 -6.36 9.91
CA LEU A 276 22.99 -4.99 9.68
C LEU A 276 23.65 -4.43 10.95
N PRO A 277 24.59 -3.50 10.83
CA PRO A 277 25.16 -2.85 11.99
C PRO A 277 24.10 -2.02 12.75
N LEU A 278 24.07 -2.12 14.06
CA LEU A 278 23.34 -1.21 14.92
C LEU A 278 24.20 0.03 15.13
N LEU A 279 23.95 1.07 14.33
CA LEU A 279 24.67 2.33 14.44
C LEU A 279 24.29 3.03 15.73
N ASP A 280 25.25 3.72 16.38
CA ASP A 280 25.03 4.41 17.66
C ASP A 280 23.92 5.46 17.57
N GLU A 281 23.77 6.14 16.42
CA GLU A 281 22.68 7.10 16.19
C GLU A 281 21.30 6.41 16.14
N ILE A 282 21.22 5.19 15.61
CA ILE A 282 19.98 4.40 15.56
C ILE A 282 19.64 3.86 16.95
N GLU A 283 20.62 3.35 17.67
CA GLU A 283 20.43 2.85 19.03
C GLU A 283 19.88 3.96 19.94
N LYS A 284 20.54 5.14 19.94
CA LYS A 284 20.08 6.32 20.69
C LYS A 284 18.67 6.76 20.28
N ALA A 285 18.34 6.73 18.98
CA ALA A 285 17.00 7.10 18.52
C ALA A 285 15.94 6.09 18.94
N ILE A 286 16.27 4.80 19.00
CA ILE A 286 15.38 3.76 19.54
C ILE A 286 15.14 3.99 21.03
N ASP A 287 16.20 4.23 21.80
CA ASP A 287 16.11 4.45 23.24
C ASP A 287 15.26 5.69 23.55
N ASP A 288 15.55 6.80 22.88
CA ASP A 288 14.78 8.04 23.06
C ASP A 288 13.30 7.87 22.72
N TYR A 289 12.99 7.13 21.65
CA TYR A 289 11.60 6.79 21.33
C TYR A 289 10.95 5.90 22.38
N VAL A 290 11.65 4.86 22.84
CA VAL A 290 11.12 3.88 23.80
C VAL A 290 10.87 4.52 25.16
N GLU A 291 11.79 5.34 25.63
CA GLU A 291 11.72 5.98 26.96
C GLU A 291 10.69 7.12 27.01
N ASN A 292 10.62 7.93 25.93
CA ASN A 292 9.93 9.21 26.00
C ASN A 292 8.63 9.29 25.19
N GLU A 293 8.35 8.35 24.26
CA GLU A 293 7.18 8.49 23.38
C GLU A 293 6.44 7.18 23.13
N ARG A 294 7.09 6.02 23.23
CA ARG A 294 6.45 4.74 22.97
C ARG A 294 5.35 4.46 23.98
N PRO A 295 4.11 4.15 23.53
CA PRO A 295 3.06 3.77 24.46
C PRO A 295 3.44 2.51 25.26
N ALA A 296 3.11 2.46 26.56
CA ALA A 296 3.27 1.25 27.38
C ALA A 296 2.46 0.11 26.76
N SER A 297 3.13 -1.01 26.50
CA SER A 297 2.52 -2.17 25.82
C SER A 297 3.38 -3.41 25.98
N ASN A 298 2.74 -4.58 26.11
CA ASN A 298 3.40 -5.90 26.14
C ASN A 298 3.79 -6.41 24.74
N LEU A 299 3.53 -5.63 23.68
CA LEU A 299 3.92 -6.01 22.34
C LEU A 299 5.43 -5.89 22.16
N HIS A 300 6.03 -6.92 21.57
CA HIS A 300 7.47 -6.98 21.34
C HIS A 300 7.95 -6.10 20.17
N TYR A 301 7.03 -5.58 19.35
CA TYR A 301 7.37 -4.67 18.26
C TYR A 301 7.94 -3.35 18.77
N VAL A 302 9.02 -2.89 18.15
CA VAL A 302 9.62 -1.59 18.50
C VAL A 302 8.64 -0.46 18.18
N PHE A 303 8.11 -0.41 16.96
CA PHE A 303 7.25 0.68 16.52
C PHE A 303 5.77 0.36 16.67
N LEU A 304 5.10 1.19 17.45
CA LEU A 304 3.68 1.04 17.71
C LEU A 304 2.87 2.17 17.08
N SER A 305 1.62 1.85 16.79
CA SER A 305 0.59 2.80 16.36
C SER A 305 -0.70 2.52 17.12
N GLY A 306 -1.55 3.53 17.24
CA GLY A 306 -2.83 3.39 17.91
C GLY A 306 -3.05 4.44 18.98
N HIS A 307 -4.18 4.37 19.62
CA HIS A 307 -4.59 5.23 20.72
C HIS A 307 -4.78 4.36 21.98
N LYS A 308 -4.93 4.99 23.15
CA LYS A 308 -5.00 4.35 24.48
C LYS A 308 -5.71 2.98 24.58
N PHE A 309 -6.68 2.72 23.69
CA PHE A 309 -7.48 1.48 23.73
C PHE A 309 -7.15 0.45 22.64
N GLN A 310 -6.35 0.80 21.63
CA GLN A 310 -5.95 -0.11 20.54
C GLN A 310 -4.51 0.13 20.14
N ILE A 311 -3.57 -0.32 20.96
CA ILE A 311 -2.15 -0.29 20.62
C ILE A 311 -1.82 -1.53 19.79
N LYS A 312 -1.24 -1.33 18.63
CA LYS A 312 -0.79 -2.40 17.73
C LYS A 312 0.52 -2.02 17.05
N ASN A 313 1.19 -2.98 16.44
CA ASN A 313 2.34 -2.68 15.61
C ASN A 313 1.98 -1.72 14.50
N ILE A 314 2.92 -0.84 14.14
CA ILE A 314 2.74 0.07 13.01
C ILE A 314 2.63 -0.73 11.71
N GLN A 315 1.75 -0.32 10.82
CA GLN A 315 1.58 -1.01 9.54
C GLN A 315 2.45 -0.39 8.44
N PRO A 316 2.94 -1.16 7.45
CA PRO A 316 3.79 -0.64 6.37
C PRO A 316 3.23 0.58 5.63
N PRO A 317 1.91 0.68 5.34
CA PRO A 317 1.35 1.89 4.74
C PRO A 317 1.50 3.15 5.61
N ASN A 318 1.46 3.00 6.94
CA ASN A 318 1.65 4.11 7.86
C ASN A 318 3.09 4.63 7.82
N ILE A 319 4.08 3.73 7.76
CA ILE A 319 5.50 4.09 7.58
C ILE A 319 5.69 4.85 6.28
N TYR A 320 5.10 4.37 5.18
CA TYR A 320 5.15 5.09 3.90
C TYR A 320 4.58 6.50 4.04
N THR A 321 3.41 6.64 4.66
CA THR A 321 2.75 7.94 4.87
C THR A 321 3.59 8.87 5.75
N ILE A 322 4.20 8.34 6.82
CA ILE A 322 5.08 9.11 7.73
C ILE A 322 6.26 9.68 6.96
N VAL A 323 7.05 8.81 6.30
CA VAL A 323 8.27 9.23 5.61
C VAL A 323 7.93 10.14 4.42
N SER A 324 6.86 9.88 3.67
CA SER A 324 6.44 10.75 2.57
C SER A 324 6.10 12.16 3.06
N ARG A 325 5.33 12.28 4.15
CA ARG A 325 4.99 13.57 4.76
C ARG A 325 6.21 14.31 5.29
N ILE A 326 7.17 13.60 5.86
CA ILE A 326 8.43 14.20 6.33
C ILE A 326 9.21 14.78 5.15
N ILE A 327 9.31 14.03 4.06
CA ILE A 327 9.96 14.50 2.84
C ILE A 327 9.26 15.77 2.30
N ASP A 328 7.93 15.77 2.25
CA ASP A 328 7.15 16.94 1.80
C ASP A 328 7.37 18.18 2.68
N ASN A 329 7.58 17.99 3.98
CA ASN A 329 7.77 19.06 4.96
C ASN A 329 9.24 19.45 5.18
N SER A 330 10.20 18.76 4.55
CA SER A 330 11.64 18.97 4.76
C SER A 330 12.20 20.21 4.04
N GLY A 331 11.43 20.80 3.12
CA GLY A 331 11.90 21.85 2.24
C GLY A 331 12.73 21.36 1.06
N VAL A 332 12.96 20.04 0.95
CA VAL A 332 13.69 19.45 -0.19
C VAL A 332 12.78 19.38 -1.41
N ASP A 333 13.28 19.75 -2.58
CA ASP A 333 12.52 19.59 -3.82
C ASP A 333 12.28 18.11 -4.14
N SER A 334 11.05 17.68 -3.95
CA SER A 334 10.58 16.32 -4.24
C SER A 334 9.66 16.24 -5.44
N SER A 335 9.47 17.32 -6.23
CA SER A 335 8.52 17.42 -7.34
C SER A 335 8.71 16.29 -8.38
N ASN A 336 9.96 15.98 -8.73
CA ASN A 336 10.34 14.93 -9.68
C ASN A 336 10.94 13.68 -8.99
N LYS A 337 10.87 13.58 -7.67
CA LYS A 337 11.47 12.48 -6.91
C LYS A 337 10.38 11.58 -6.30
N LYS A 338 10.69 10.28 -6.21
CA LYS A 338 9.83 9.36 -5.44
C LYS A 338 9.90 9.72 -3.96
N ARG A 339 8.80 9.47 -3.26
CA ARG A 339 8.66 9.73 -1.81
C ARG A 339 8.60 8.41 -1.05
N GLY A 340 8.86 8.48 0.25
CA GLY A 340 8.74 7.34 1.16
C GLY A 340 10.02 6.52 1.32
N PRO A 341 9.97 5.45 2.14
CA PRO A 341 11.14 4.68 2.55
C PRO A 341 11.94 4.08 1.39
N HIS A 342 11.25 3.71 0.30
CA HIS A 342 11.93 3.15 -0.86
C HIS A 342 12.83 4.16 -1.60
N ALA A 343 12.47 5.45 -1.55
CA ALA A 343 13.32 6.49 -2.11
C ALA A 343 14.61 6.68 -1.29
N LEU A 344 14.51 6.71 0.05
CA LEU A 344 15.67 6.76 0.94
C LEU A 344 16.59 5.54 0.76
N ARG A 345 15.99 4.35 0.64
CA ARG A 345 16.73 3.13 0.31
C ARG A 345 17.47 3.22 -1.04
N SER A 346 16.83 3.82 -2.05
CA SER A 346 17.49 4.04 -3.35
C SER A 346 18.63 5.05 -3.25
N SER A 347 18.48 6.07 -2.40
CA SER A 347 19.52 7.06 -2.14
C SER A 347 20.73 6.43 -1.44
N LEU A 348 20.51 5.61 -0.40
CA LEU A 348 21.56 4.84 0.26
C LEU A 348 22.30 3.93 -0.73
N ALA A 349 21.57 3.20 -1.58
CA ALA A 349 22.18 2.33 -2.59
C ALA A 349 23.05 3.10 -3.57
N SER A 350 22.60 4.29 -3.99
CA SER A 350 23.36 5.18 -4.87
C SER A 350 24.60 5.73 -4.18
N GLN A 351 24.47 6.15 -2.92
CA GLN A 351 25.60 6.65 -2.12
C GLN A 351 26.68 5.58 -1.95
N LEU A 352 26.30 4.37 -1.52
CA LEU A 352 27.25 3.24 -1.39
C LEU A 352 27.96 2.92 -2.70
N LEU A 353 27.25 3.06 -3.83
CA LEU A 353 27.82 2.87 -5.15
C LEU A 353 28.84 3.98 -5.48
N CYS A 354 28.52 5.24 -5.19
CA CYS A 354 29.41 6.37 -5.38
C CYS A 354 30.70 6.27 -4.54
N GLU A 355 30.59 5.72 -3.34
CA GLU A 355 31.72 5.45 -2.44
C GLU A 355 32.62 4.29 -2.89
N GLY A 356 32.30 3.63 -4.00
CA GLY A 356 33.13 2.56 -4.57
C GLY A 356 32.82 1.15 -4.12
N ASN A 357 31.73 0.97 -3.36
CA ASN A 357 31.34 -0.36 -2.89
C ASN A 357 30.91 -1.29 -4.04
N ASN A 358 31.31 -2.55 -3.95
CA ASN A 358 30.91 -3.57 -4.92
C ASN A 358 29.41 -3.86 -4.87
N TYR A 359 28.82 -4.23 -6.02
CA TYR A 359 27.41 -4.64 -6.10
C TYR A 359 27.03 -5.74 -5.12
N SER A 360 27.91 -6.71 -4.88
CA SER A 360 27.67 -7.78 -3.92
C SER A 360 27.49 -7.28 -2.50
N VAL A 361 28.24 -6.25 -2.11
CA VAL A 361 28.10 -5.59 -0.80
C VAL A 361 26.76 -4.87 -0.72
N ILE A 362 26.42 -4.07 -1.73
CA ILE A 362 25.13 -3.35 -1.78
C ILE A 362 23.95 -4.33 -1.75
N GLN A 363 24.05 -5.45 -2.47
CA GLN A 363 23.03 -6.50 -2.44
C GLN A 363 22.85 -7.10 -1.04
N LYS A 364 23.95 -7.41 -0.35
CA LYS A 364 23.91 -7.95 1.02
C LYS A 364 23.33 -6.94 2.00
N VAL A 365 23.77 -5.68 1.97
CA VAL A 365 23.27 -4.59 2.85
C VAL A 365 21.78 -4.40 2.64
N LEU A 366 21.31 -4.43 1.40
CA LEU A 366 19.89 -4.21 1.11
C LEU A 366 19.05 -5.51 1.15
N GLY A 367 19.63 -6.69 1.29
CA GLY A 367 18.91 -7.96 1.25
C GLY A 367 18.17 -8.16 -0.08
N HIS A 368 18.89 -8.03 -1.20
CA HIS A 368 18.36 -8.32 -2.52
C HIS A 368 18.63 -9.78 -2.91
N SER A 369 17.59 -10.55 -3.17
CA SER A 369 17.68 -11.95 -3.63
C SER A 369 18.13 -12.09 -5.09
N SER A 370 18.11 -10.99 -5.89
CA SER A 370 18.44 -11.01 -7.32
C SER A 370 19.37 -9.88 -7.70
N SER A 371 20.40 -10.19 -8.50
CA SER A 371 21.33 -9.21 -9.09
C SER A 371 20.65 -8.20 -10.03
N GLU A 372 19.53 -8.59 -10.64
CA GLU A 372 18.71 -7.70 -11.48
C GLU A 372 18.23 -6.44 -10.74
N THR A 373 18.01 -6.54 -9.43
CA THR A 373 17.56 -5.38 -8.62
C THR A 373 18.68 -4.36 -8.45
N ALA A 374 19.92 -4.80 -8.38
CA ALA A 374 21.10 -3.92 -8.27
C ALA A 374 21.38 -3.16 -9.59
N LYS A 375 21.09 -3.77 -10.74
CA LYS A 375 21.26 -3.13 -12.06
C LYS A 375 20.47 -1.81 -12.20
N HIS A 376 19.40 -1.61 -11.40
CA HIS A 376 18.67 -0.35 -11.40
C HIS A 376 19.50 0.83 -10.88
N TYR A 377 20.41 0.57 -9.96
CA TYR A 377 21.26 1.63 -9.36
C TYR A 377 22.44 2.00 -10.25
N VAL A 378 22.92 1.06 -11.10
CA VAL A 378 23.98 1.34 -12.10
C VAL A 378 23.58 2.48 -13.03
N LYS A 379 22.29 2.57 -13.36
CA LYS A 379 21.77 3.62 -14.26
C LYS A 379 21.88 5.03 -13.68
N ILE A 380 22.09 5.16 -12.38
CA ILE A 380 22.17 6.46 -11.69
C ILE A 380 23.58 7.05 -11.85
N GLU A 381 24.60 6.21 -12.01
CA GLU A 381 25.98 6.64 -12.00
C GLU A 381 26.56 6.85 -13.42
N VAL A 382 26.04 7.90 -14.09
CA VAL A 382 26.48 8.27 -15.44
C VAL A 382 27.98 8.62 -15.48
N SER A 383 28.54 9.16 -14.40
CA SER A 383 29.97 9.50 -14.29
C SER A 383 30.87 8.28 -14.43
N ARG A 384 30.57 7.18 -13.72
CA ARG A 384 31.30 5.92 -13.83
C ARG A 384 31.07 5.22 -15.16
N LEU A 385 29.86 5.31 -15.71
CA LEU A 385 29.58 4.80 -17.06
C LEU A 385 30.41 5.55 -18.11
N ARG A 386 30.64 6.86 -17.92
CA ARG A 386 31.50 7.66 -18.80
C ARG A 386 32.97 7.24 -18.74
N SER A 387 33.50 6.85 -17.56
CA SER A 387 34.87 6.34 -17.44
C SER A 387 35.07 4.97 -18.08
N CYS A 388 33.99 4.21 -18.26
CA CYS A 388 33.99 2.92 -18.99
C CYS A 388 33.69 3.08 -20.49
N ALA A 389 33.35 4.29 -20.94
CA ALA A 389 33.06 4.54 -22.35
C ALA A 389 34.38 4.48 -23.16
N LEU A 390 34.42 3.58 -24.14
CA LEU A 390 35.53 3.55 -25.11
C LEU A 390 35.50 4.85 -25.90
N GLU A 391 36.63 5.52 -25.98
CA GLU A 391 36.80 6.65 -26.92
C GLU A 391 36.69 6.10 -28.35
N VAL A 392 35.57 6.40 -29.01
CA VAL A 392 35.41 6.08 -30.41
C VAL A 392 36.21 7.07 -31.23
N GLN A 393 37.42 6.67 -31.63
CA GLN A 393 38.22 7.42 -32.55
C GLN A 393 37.58 7.48 -33.93
N GLY A 394 37.47 8.66 -34.55
CA GLY A 394 37.08 8.77 -35.93
C GLY A 394 35.70 9.34 -36.26
N PHE A 395 34.99 9.94 -35.33
CA PHE A 395 33.76 10.68 -35.72
C PHE A 395 34.09 11.90 -36.58
N SER A 396 33.45 11.99 -37.73
CA SER A 396 33.49 13.18 -38.59
C SER A 396 33.03 14.43 -37.78
N ALA A 397 33.54 15.60 -38.14
CA ALA A 397 33.14 16.87 -37.50
C ALA A 397 31.62 17.07 -37.45
N LYS A 398 30.88 16.50 -38.43
CA LYS A 398 29.43 16.54 -38.55
C LYS A 398 28.74 15.72 -37.48
N VAL A 399 29.25 14.53 -37.15
CA VAL A 399 28.71 13.66 -36.06
C VAL A 399 29.08 14.24 -34.68
N LYS A 400 30.25 14.80 -34.50
CA LYS A 400 30.63 15.51 -33.26
C LYS A 400 29.70 16.70 -32.99
N LYS A 401 29.27 17.43 -34.01
CA LYS A 401 28.33 18.56 -33.91
C LYS A 401 26.92 18.09 -33.54
N LEU A 402 26.44 16.97 -34.11
CA LEU A 402 25.16 16.34 -33.78
C LEU A 402 25.13 15.83 -32.32
N LEU A 403 26.20 15.20 -31.86
CA LEU A 403 26.31 14.69 -30.49
C LEU A 403 26.44 15.82 -29.43
N LYS A 404 26.98 16.97 -29.78
CA LYS A 404 27.02 18.15 -28.90
C LYS A 404 25.69 18.92 -28.84
N GLY A 405 24.85 18.80 -29.87
CA GLY A 405 23.53 19.42 -29.91
C GLY A 405 22.42 18.61 -29.23
N ALA A 406 22.67 17.34 -28.94
CA ALA A 406 21.80 16.49 -28.14
C ALA A 406 22.22 16.61 -26.65
N GLN A 407 21.98 17.77 -26.06
CA GLN A 407 21.91 17.87 -24.60
C GLN A 407 20.60 17.22 -24.18
N LEU A 408 20.72 15.99 -23.68
CA LEU A 408 19.70 15.26 -22.93
C LEU A 408 19.45 15.89 -21.58
#